data_b5e9438f0628ec4c031e4e509cfd8b08
#
_entry.id   b5e9438f0628ec4c031e4e509cfd8b08
#
_cell.length_a   1.000
_cell.length_b   1.000
_cell.length_c   1.000
_cell.angle_alpha   90.00
_cell.angle_beta   90.00
_cell.angle_gamma   90.00
#
_symmetry.space_group_name_H-M   'P 1'
#
loop_
_entity.id
_entity.type
_entity.pdbx_description
1 polymer ?
#
loop_
_entity_poly.entity_id
_entity_poly.type
_entity_poly.pdbx_seq_one_letter_code
_entity_poly.pdbx_strand_id
1 'polypeptide(L)'
;SAEAHSLAGTQELGNLNVIYDDNRISIEGDTHNAFTEDVSARYRAYGWHVIDVAAASDGSVDIAALDAAMVVAKKENSKPSLIRMKSVIAWPAPKARGTAASHGSALGEEEIKQTKVALGLNPDEHFAMPADVLTHARLVKTRGAEARAQWNAKFDQWKASNPDKATLLDRLQTRSLPAGWDSKLPVFAPGKDVATRAASGEVI
;
A
#
# COMPACT_ATOMS: atom_id res chain seq x y z
N SER A 1 -4.57 12.69 -5.45
CA SER A 1 -4.78 11.23 -5.38
C SER A 1 -6.20 10.80 -5.70
N ALA A 2 -7.23 11.69 -5.69
CA ALA A 2 -8.60 11.34 -6.06
C ALA A 2 -8.68 10.75 -7.47
N GLU A 3 -7.95 11.30 -8.41
CA GLU A 3 -7.87 10.84 -9.81
C GLU A 3 -7.31 9.42 -9.91
N ALA A 4 -6.26 9.10 -9.15
CA ALA A 4 -5.67 7.77 -9.15
C ALA A 4 -6.66 6.71 -8.62
N HIS A 5 -7.41 7.03 -7.55
CA HIS A 5 -8.41 6.12 -7.00
C HIS A 5 -9.61 5.95 -7.94
N SER A 6 -10.06 7.03 -8.60
CA SER A 6 -11.10 6.98 -9.64
C SER A 6 -10.64 6.10 -10.82
N LEU A 7 -9.40 6.27 -11.29
CA LEU A 7 -8.84 5.47 -12.37
C LEU A 7 -8.74 3.99 -11.96
N ALA A 8 -8.31 3.68 -10.74
CA ALA A 8 -8.24 2.30 -10.26
C ALA A 8 -9.60 1.61 -10.26
N GLY A 9 -10.67 2.32 -9.88
CA GLY A 9 -12.05 1.84 -9.99
C GLY A 9 -12.47 1.62 -11.44
N THR A 10 -12.18 2.57 -12.33
CA THR A 10 -12.49 2.49 -13.77
C THR A 10 -11.77 1.31 -14.44
N GLN A 11 -10.54 1.01 -14.01
CA GLN A 11 -9.75 -0.11 -14.55
C GLN A 11 -10.04 -1.44 -13.84
N GLU A 12 -10.95 -1.46 -12.88
CA GLU A 12 -11.37 -2.69 -12.18
C GLU A 12 -10.18 -3.47 -11.58
N LEU A 13 -9.27 -2.77 -10.88
CA LEU A 13 -8.04 -3.37 -10.35
C LEU A 13 -8.34 -4.28 -9.15
N GLY A 14 -8.86 -5.48 -9.40
CA GLY A 14 -9.35 -6.42 -8.38
C GLY A 14 -8.31 -6.95 -7.38
N ASN A 15 -7.01 -6.85 -7.67
CA ASN A 15 -5.95 -7.21 -6.72
C ASN A 15 -5.39 -6.01 -5.94
N LEU A 16 -5.97 -4.81 -6.11
CA LEU A 16 -5.60 -3.64 -5.31
C LEU A 16 -6.45 -3.61 -4.03
N ASN A 17 -5.82 -3.82 -2.89
CA ASN A 17 -6.45 -3.70 -1.57
C ASN A 17 -5.79 -2.57 -0.79
N VAL A 18 -6.59 -1.65 -0.28
CA VAL A 18 -6.14 -0.47 0.46
C VAL A 18 -6.78 -0.48 1.85
N ILE A 19 -5.99 -0.27 2.89
CA ILE A 19 -6.48 -0.03 4.24
C ILE A 19 -6.36 1.47 4.51
N TYR A 20 -7.48 2.11 4.85
CA TYR A 20 -7.53 3.48 5.31
C TYR A 20 -7.66 3.50 6.83
N ASP A 21 -6.64 3.99 7.52
CA ASP A 21 -6.64 4.21 8.96
C ASP A 21 -7.39 5.51 9.28
N ASP A 22 -8.67 5.37 9.63
CA ASP A 22 -9.57 6.47 9.98
C ASP A 22 -9.49 6.78 11.47
N ASN A 23 -8.38 7.38 11.90
CA ASN A 23 -8.13 7.77 13.30
C ASN A 23 -8.57 9.21 13.64
N ARG A 24 -9.06 9.97 12.67
CA ARG A 24 -9.58 11.34 12.81
C ARG A 24 -8.58 12.40 13.24
N ILE A 25 -7.29 12.11 13.22
CA ILE A 25 -6.25 13.05 13.67
C ILE A 25 -5.34 13.44 12.50
N SER A 26 -5.00 14.71 12.44
CA SER A 26 -3.96 15.30 11.59
C SER A 26 -2.88 15.96 12.46
N ILE A 27 -1.85 16.54 11.83
CA ILE A 27 -0.75 17.22 12.52
C ILE A 27 -1.26 18.33 13.46
N GLU A 28 -2.29 19.07 13.04
CA GLU A 28 -2.77 20.27 13.75
C GLU A 28 -4.07 20.04 14.54
N GLY A 29 -4.65 18.84 14.51
CA GLY A 29 -5.89 18.55 15.22
C GLY A 29 -6.78 17.53 14.52
N ASP A 30 -8.07 17.59 14.79
CA ASP A 30 -9.07 16.72 14.17
C ASP A 30 -9.18 17.00 12.67
N THR A 31 -9.37 15.93 11.90
CA THR A 31 -9.48 16.01 10.43
C THR A 31 -10.69 16.79 9.93
N HIS A 32 -11.72 17.04 10.77
CA HIS A 32 -12.90 17.81 10.36
C HIS A 32 -12.56 19.26 9.94
N ASN A 33 -11.41 19.77 10.35
CA ASN A 33 -10.91 21.08 9.91
C ASN A 33 -10.49 21.08 8.43
N ALA A 34 -10.21 19.89 7.86
CA ALA A 34 -9.71 19.74 6.49
C ALA A 34 -10.75 19.10 5.56
N PHE A 35 -11.53 18.15 6.05
CA PHE A 35 -12.59 17.49 5.27
C PHE A 35 -13.64 16.86 6.19
N THR A 36 -14.88 16.76 5.70
CA THR A 36 -16.03 16.25 6.45
C THR A 36 -16.85 15.20 5.70
N GLU A 37 -16.43 14.88 4.47
CA GLU A 37 -17.15 13.94 3.64
C GLU A 37 -17.07 12.49 4.13
N ASP A 38 -18.04 11.67 3.73
CA ASP A 38 -18.02 10.23 3.93
C ASP A 38 -17.04 9.58 2.94
N VAL A 39 -15.87 9.17 3.45
CA VAL A 39 -14.83 8.52 2.65
C VAL A 39 -15.33 7.20 2.05
N SER A 40 -16.13 6.42 2.80
CA SER A 40 -16.69 5.17 2.30
C SER A 40 -17.65 5.41 1.12
N ALA A 41 -18.49 6.44 1.21
CA ALA A 41 -19.38 6.83 0.11
C ALA A 41 -18.59 7.32 -1.11
N ARG A 42 -17.52 8.11 -0.90
CA ARG A 42 -16.62 8.56 -1.97
C ARG A 42 -16.03 7.39 -2.74
N TYR A 43 -15.48 6.38 -2.05
CA TYR A 43 -14.89 5.23 -2.71
C TYR A 43 -15.93 4.34 -3.40
N ARG A 44 -17.14 4.21 -2.84
CA ARG A 44 -18.25 3.55 -3.55
C ARG A 44 -18.57 4.26 -4.86
N ALA A 45 -18.55 5.60 -4.87
CA ALA A 45 -18.76 6.39 -6.09
C ALA A 45 -17.62 6.20 -7.13
N TYR A 46 -16.40 5.88 -6.71
CA TYR A 46 -15.31 5.48 -7.61
C TYR A 46 -15.44 4.03 -8.13
N GLY A 47 -16.45 3.28 -7.73
CA GLY A 47 -16.65 1.90 -8.14
C GLY A 47 -15.87 0.87 -7.29
N TRP A 48 -15.35 1.27 -6.14
CA TRP A 48 -14.64 0.36 -5.24
C TRP A 48 -15.58 -0.50 -4.39
N HIS A 49 -15.15 -1.69 -4.07
CA HIS A 49 -15.69 -2.48 -2.97
C HIS A 49 -15.21 -1.89 -1.64
N VAL A 50 -16.13 -1.60 -0.72
CA VAL A 50 -15.82 -0.90 0.53
C VAL A 50 -16.29 -1.70 1.73
N ILE A 51 -15.38 -1.94 2.67
CA ILE A 51 -15.62 -2.65 3.93
C ILE A 51 -15.30 -1.70 5.08
N ASP A 52 -16.26 -1.46 5.97
CA ASP A 52 -16.05 -0.65 7.17
C ASP A 52 -15.75 -1.57 8.37
N VAL A 53 -14.62 -1.33 9.05
CA VAL A 53 -14.21 -2.02 10.28
C VAL A 53 -14.28 -1.03 11.44
N ALA A 54 -15.16 -1.29 12.41
CA ALA A 54 -15.28 -0.47 13.62
C ALA A 54 -14.09 -0.70 14.56
N ALA A 55 -13.76 0.29 15.39
CA ALA A 55 -12.85 0.07 16.51
C ALA A 55 -13.53 -0.81 17.58
N ALA A 56 -12.73 -1.55 18.33
CA ALA A 56 -13.19 -2.25 19.53
C ALA A 56 -13.67 -1.25 20.59
N SER A 57 -14.41 -1.73 21.59
CA SER A 57 -15.02 -0.88 22.62
C SER A 57 -14.02 -0.09 23.48
N ASP A 58 -12.78 -0.58 23.58
CA ASP A 58 -11.68 0.07 24.29
C ASP A 58 -10.88 1.07 23.41
N GLY A 59 -11.24 1.18 22.13
CA GLY A 59 -10.56 2.01 21.13
C GLY A 59 -9.42 1.31 20.41
N SER A 60 -9.12 0.05 20.70
CA SER A 60 -8.17 -0.74 19.93
C SER A 60 -8.69 -1.09 18.54
N VAL A 61 -7.79 -1.52 17.66
CA VAL A 61 -8.19 -2.12 16.39
C VAL A 61 -8.79 -3.51 16.66
N ASP A 62 -9.98 -3.77 16.14
CA ASP A 62 -10.55 -5.11 16.13
C ASP A 62 -9.81 -5.97 15.11
N ILE A 63 -8.80 -6.69 15.57
CA ILE A 63 -7.93 -7.53 14.72
C ILE A 63 -8.71 -8.64 14.03
N ALA A 64 -9.70 -9.23 14.71
CA ALA A 64 -10.50 -10.32 14.12
C ALA A 64 -11.40 -9.79 12.99
N ALA A 65 -12.04 -8.65 13.20
CA ALA A 65 -12.83 -7.98 12.15
C ALA A 65 -11.97 -7.52 10.97
N LEU A 66 -10.75 -7.00 11.25
CA LEU A 66 -9.81 -6.60 10.20
C LEU A 66 -9.34 -7.80 9.37
N ASP A 67 -8.98 -8.92 10.02
CA ASP A 67 -8.59 -10.15 9.32
C ASP A 67 -9.74 -10.67 8.43
N ALA A 68 -10.96 -10.71 8.95
CA ALA A 68 -12.13 -11.09 8.18
C ALA A 68 -12.35 -10.16 6.97
N ALA A 69 -12.19 -8.85 7.14
CA ALA A 69 -12.29 -7.88 6.06
C ALA A 69 -11.21 -8.10 4.98
N MET A 70 -9.97 -8.41 5.39
CA MET A 70 -8.89 -8.75 4.46
C MET A 70 -9.17 -10.02 3.66
N VAL A 71 -9.75 -11.05 4.29
CA VAL A 71 -10.17 -12.28 3.60
C VAL A 71 -11.26 -11.98 2.55
N VAL A 72 -12.23 -11.13 2.88
CA VAL A 72 -13.30 -10.71 1.95
C VAL A 72 -12.71 -9.88 0.80
N ALA A 73 -11.86 -8.89 1.09
CA ALA A 73 -11.22 -8.06 0.08
C ALA A 73 -10.37 -8.88 -0.92
N LYS A 74 -9.65 -9.90 -0.43
CA LYS A 74 -8.84 -10.80 -1.29
C LYS A 74 -9.66 -11.70 -2.21
N LYS A 75 -10.95 -11.89 -1.94
CA LYS A 75 -11.87 -12.66 -2.80
C LYS A 75 -12.53 -11.80 -3.87
N GLU A 76 -12.54 -10.49 -3.69
CA GLU A 76 -13.06 -9.54 -4.69
C GLU A 76 -12.02 -9.37 -5.80
N ASN A 77 -12.34 -9.83 -7.01
CA ASN A 77 -11.41 -9.81 -8.15
C ASN A 77 -11.88 -8.88 -9.28
N SER A 78 -13.08 -8.32 -9.16
CA SER A 78 -13.67 -7.49 -10.22
C SER A 78 -13.48 -5.99 -10.02
N LYS A 79 -13.04 -5.57 -8.84
CA LYS A 79 -12.83 -4.16 -8.49
C LYS A 79 -11.90 -4.01 -7.28
N PRO A 80 -11.22 -2.86 -7.13
CA PRO A 80 -10.36 -2.63 -5.97
C PRO A 80 -11.17 -2.57 -4.69
N SER A 81 -10.55 -2.93 -3.56
CA SER A 81 -11.17 -2.93 -2.24
C SER A 81 -10.57 -1.88 -1.33
N LEU A 82 -11.42 -1.12 -0.64
CA LEU A 82 -11.06 -0.26 0.48
C LEU A 82 -11.56 -0.88 1.78
N ILE A 83 -10.66 -1.09 2.73
CA ILE A 83 -11.00 -1.40 4.12
C ILE A 83 -10.81 -0.11 4.92
N ARG A 84 -11.92 0.53 5.34
CA ARG A 84 -11.88 1.66 6.23
C ARG A 84 -11.87 1.18 7.66
N MET A 85 -10.70 1.26 8.30
CA MET A 85 -10.47 0.80 9.66
C MET A 85 -10.50 1.98 10.62
N LYS A 86 -11.43 1.97 11.57
CA LYS A 86 -11.42 2.95 12.65
C LYS A 86 -10.41 2.58 13.71
N SER A 87 -9.60 3.55 14.12
CA SER A 87 -8.61 3.39 15.17
C SER A 87 -8.48 4.65 16.03
N VAL A 88 -7.70 4.56 17.10
CA VAL A 88 -7.30 5.71 17.90
C VAL A 88 -5.78 5.82 17.83
N ILE A 89 -5.27 6.94 17.28
CA ILE A 89 -3.83 7.17 17.18
C ILE A 89 -3.16 7.05 18.55
N ALA A 90 -1.97 6.44 18.60
CA ALA A 90 -1.20 6.17 19.81
C ALA A 90 -1.93 5.34 20.88
N TRP A 91 -2.97 4.57 20.53
CA TRP A 91 -3.54 3.59 21.48
C TRP A 91 -2.47 2.54 21.87
N PRO A 92 -2.33 2.16 23.17
CA PRO A 92 -3.08 2.56 24.36
C PRO A 92 -2.35 3.59 25.23
N ALA A 93 -1.56 4.50 24.67
CA ALA A 93 -0.81 5.49 25.41
C ALA A 93 -1.76 6.31 26.34
N PRO A 94 -1.46 6.46 27.63
CA PRO A 94 -2.40 7.06 28.59
C PRO A 94 -2.77 8.52 28.29
N LYS A 95 -1.82 9.33 27.85
CA LYS A 95 -2.00 10.77 27.61
C LYS A 95 -1.98 11.13 26.13
N ALA A 96 -1.16 10.45 25.34
CA ALA A 96 -0.91 10.80 23.94
C ALA A 96 -1.99 10.26 22.99
N ARG A 97 -2.74 9.20 23.37
CA ARG A 97 -3.78 8.62 22.51
C ARG A 97 -4.81 9.65 22.08
N GLY A 98 -5.20 9.62 20.82
CA GLY A 98 -6.22 10.50 20.26
C GLY A 98 -5.81 11.97 20.14
N THR A 99 -4.53 12.30 20.24
CA THR A 99 -4.04 13.69 20.20
C THR A 99 -3.23 13.96 18.93
N ALA A 100 -3.28 15.22 18.45
CA ALA A 100 -2.45 15.67 17.33
C ALA A 100 -0.95 15.58 17.63
N ALA A 101 -0.54 15.76 18.89
CA ALA A 101 0.86 15.66 19.31
C ALA A 101 1.47 14.29 19.01
N SER A 102 0.66 13.21 19.02
CA SER A 102 1.14 11.86 18.69
C SER A 102 1.37 11.60 17.20
N HIS A 103 0.94 12.51 16.32
CA HIS A 103 1.06 12.33 14.87
C HIS A 103 2.53 12.31 14.40
N GLY A 104 3.43 13.04 15.05
CA GLY A 104 4.84 13.11 14.64
C GLY A 104 5.83 13.38 15.77
N SER A 105 5.38 13.50 17.01
CA SER A 105 6.24 13.76 18.17
C SER A 105 6.58 12.48 18.92
N ALA A 106 7.78 12.43 19.50
CA ALA A 106 8.17 11.34 20.39
C ALA A 106 7.28 11.34 21.65
N LEU A 107 6.86 10.16 22.09
CA LEU A 107 6.00 10.01 23.30
C LEU A 107 6.71 10.43 24.59
N GLY A 108 8.06 10.31 24.64
CA GLY A 108 8.84 10.48 25.86
C GLY A 108 8.88 9.21 26.73
N GLU A 109 9.93 9.10 27.54
CA GLU A 109 10.24 7.87 28.26
C GLU A 109 9.14 7.40 29.20
N GLU A 110 8.56 8.33 29.96
CA GLU A 110 7.51 8.00 30.93
C GLU A 110 6.24 7.49 30.25
N GLU A 111 5.82 8.13 29.16
CA GLU A 111 4.65 7.71 28.38
C GLU A 111 4.89 6.36 27.71
N ILE A 112 6.13 6.12 27.23
CA ILE A 112 6.54 4.80 26.67
C ILE A 112 6.44 3.71 27.72
N LYS A 113 6.94 3.93 28.95
CA LYS A 113 6.86 2.97 30.04
C LYS A 113 5.41 2.60 30.38
N GLN A 114 4.56 3.63 30.53
CA GLN A 114 3.14 3.41 30.81
C GLN A 114 2.41 2.70 29.65
N THR A 115 2.73 3.04 28.43
CA THR A 115 2.20 2.36 27.24
C THR A 115 2.60 0.88 27.22
N LYS A 116 3.87 0.56 27.54
CA LYS A 116 4.33 -0.82 27.67
C LYS A 116 3.57 -1.59 28.75
N VAL A 117 3.37 -0.98 29.91
CA VAL A 117 2.56 -1.60 30.99
C VAL A 117 1.14 -1.88 30.49
N ALA A 118 0.50 -0.93 29.81
CA ALA A 118 -0.83 -1.12 29.26
C ALA A 118 -0.89 -2.25 28.20
N LEU A 119 0.20 -2.50 27.49
CA LEU A 119 0.36 -3.60 26.52
C LEU A 119 0.80 -4.92 27.17
N GLY A 120 1.01 -4.97 28.48
CA GLY A 120 1.53 -6.16 29.18
C GLY A 120 3.01 -6.44 28.90
N LEU A 121 3.77 -5.43 28.47
CA LEU A 121 5.21 -5.51 28.18
C LEU A 121 6.04 -5.02 29.37
N ASN A 122 7.30 -5.47 29.48
CA ASN A 122 8.22 -4.97 30.49
C ASN A 122 8.62 -3.51 30.18
N PRO A 123 8.32 -2.54 31.08
CA PRO A 123 8.58 -1.12 30.83
C PRO A 123 10.08 -0.76 30.76
N ASP A 124 10.94 -1.59 31.37
CA ASP A 124 12.39 -1.33 31.48
C ASP A 124 13.20 -2.02 30.38
N GLU A 125 12.60 -2.90 29.60
CA GLU A 125 13.28 -3.51 28.46
C GLU A 125 13.23 -2.61 27.23
N HIS A 126 14.37 -2.46 26.56
CA HIS A 126 14.48 -1.74 25.29
C HIS A 126 14.74 -2.72 24.15
N PHE A 127 14.05 -2.54 23.03
CA PHE A 127 14.17 -3.39 21.84
C PHE A 127 13.98 -4.89 22.11
N ALA A 128 13.13 -5.23 23.08
CA ALA A 128 12.82 -6.61 23.39
C ALA A 128 12.24 -7.36 22.19
N MET A 129 12.81 -8.53 21.90
CA MET A 129 12.33 -9.41 20.83
C MET A 129 12.12 -10.82 21.42
N PRO A 130 10.87 -11.23 21.65
CA PRO A 130 10.58 -12.60 22.11
C PRO A 130 11.13 -13.64 21.15
N ALA A 131 11.75 -14.70 21.69
CA ALA A 131 12.44 -15.71 20.90
C ALA A 131 11.50 -16.49 19.96
N ASP A 132 10.29 -16.74 20.39
CA ASP A 132 9.23 -17.37 19.60
C ASP A 132 8.78 -16.50 18.43
N VAL A 133 8.60 -15.20 18.64
CA VAL A 133 8.30 -14.22 17.59
C VAL A 133 9.43 -14.17 16.56
N LEU A 134 10.67 -14.11 17.01
CA LEU A 134 11.83 -14.11 16.13
C LEU A 134 11.93 -15.40 15.32
N THR A 135 11.69 -16.54 15.95
CA THR A 135 11.67 -17.84 15.28
C THR A 135 10.58 -17.88 14.21
N HIS A 136 9.37 -17.46 14.55
CA HIS A 136 8.24 -17.39 13.60
C HIS A 136 8.55 -16.46 12.43
N ALA A 137 9.05 -15.25 12.69
CA ALA A 137 9.39 -14.28 11.65
C ALA A 137 10.46 -14.83 10.68
N ARG A 138 11.45 -15.56 11.18
CA ARG A 138 12.51 -16.18 10.36
C ARG A 138 12.01 -17.28 9.43
N LEU A 139 10.86 -17.90 9.68
CA LEU A 139 10.26 -18.88 8.77
C LEU A 139 9.94 -18.29 7.39
N VAL A 140 9.81 -16.96 7.27
CA VAL A 140 9.62 -16.30 5.97
C VAL A 140 10.76 -16.64 5.00
N LYS A 141 11.99 -16.82 5.49
CA LYS A 141 13.15 -17.19 4.65
C LYS A 141 12.95 -18.54 3.97
N THR A 142 12.51 -19.55 4.71
CA THR A 142 12.25 -20.89 4.16
C THR A 142 11.06 -20.88 3.22
N ARG A 143 9.92 -20.36 3.68
CA ARG A 143 8.71 -20.24 2.83
C ARG A 143 8.96 -19.44 1.56
N GLY A 144 9.71 -18.34 1.66
CA GLY A 144 10.07 -17.49 0.54
C GLY A 144 10.99 -18.20 -0.45
N ALA A 145 11.96 -18.98 0.03
CA ALA A 145 12.85 -19.76 -0.82
C ALA A 145 12.08 -20.85 -1.59
N GLU A 146 11.18 -21.56 -0.94
CA GLU A 146 10.32 -22.58 -1.56
C GLU A 146 9.39 -21.97 -2.62
N ALA A 147 8.70 -20.88 -2.26
CA ALA A 147 7.82 -20.16 -3.19
C ALA A 147 8.61 -19.64 -4.41
N ARG A 148 9.81 -19.10 -4.18
CA ARG A 148 10.69 -18.62 -5.26
C ARG A 148 11.14 -19.75 -6.18
N ALA A 149 11.51 -20.92 -5.62
CA ALA A 149 11.90 -22.07 -6.40
C ALA A 149 10.75 -22.56 -7.31
N GLN A 150 9.53 -22.65 -6.76
CA GLN A 150 8.34 -23.01 -7.54
C GLN A 150 8.03 -21.98 -8.62
N TRP A 151 8.16 -20.69 -8.31
CA TRP A 151 7.96 -19.62 -9.29
C TRP A 151 9.02 -19.71 -10.41
N ASN A 152 10.30 -19.89 -10.07
CA ASN A 152 11.38 -20.01 -11.06
C ASN A 152 11.11 -21.15 -12.05
N ALA A 153 10.71 -22.32 -11.54
CA ALA A 153 10.40 -23.46 -12.41
C ALA A 153 9.26 -23.14 -13.42
N LYS A 154 8.19 -22.48 -12.95
CA LYS A 154 7.10 -22.03 -13.83
C LYS A 154 7.56 -20.96 -14.81
N PHE A 155 8.40 -20.05 -14.37
CA PHE A 155 8.92 -18.97 -15.21
C PHE A 155 9.85 -19.50 -16.31
N ASP A 156 10.68 -20.47 -15.99
CA ASP A 156 11.56 -21.12 -16.99
C ASP A 156 10.76 -21.88 -18.06
N GLN A 157 9.68 -22.56 -17.66
CA GLN A 157 8.74 -23.18 -18.61
C GLN A 157 8.07 -22.14 -19.51
N TRP A 158 7.62 -21.01 -18.89
CA TRP A 158 7.01 -19.92 -19.64
C TRP A 158 8.00 -19.29 -20.64
N LYS A 159 9.26 -19.06 -20.26
CA LYS A 159 10.32 -18.56 -21.16
C LYS A 159 10.51 -19.48 -22.34
N ALA A 160 10.60 -20.78 -22.10
CA ALA A 160 10.78 -21.78 -23.15
C ALA A 160 9.62 -21.79 -24.17
N SER A 161 8.38 -21.57 -23.65
CA SER A 161 7.17 -21.53 -24.48
C SER A 161 6.91 -20.15 -25.13
N ASN A 162 7.59 -19.09 -24.70
CA ASN A 162 7.36 -17.73 -25.18
C ASN A 162 8.68 -16.95 -25.38
N PRO A 163 9.60 -17.38 -26.25
CA PRO A 163 10.94 -16.82 -26.38
C PRO A 163 10.94 -15.31 -26.71
N ASP A 164 10.05 -14.87 -27.61
CA ASP A 164 9.97 -13.45 -28.00
C ASP A 164 9.52 -12.57 -26.86
N LYS A 165 8.52 -13.05 -26.10
CA LYS A 165 8.03 -12.31 -24.91
C LYS A 165 9.07 -12.32 -23.79
N ALA A 166 9.81 -13.40 -23.63
CA ALA A 166 10.90 -13.48 -22.66
C ALA A 166 12.01 -12.48 -23.00
N THR A 167 12.39 -12.39 -24.28
CA THR A 167 13.35 -11.38 -24.78
C THR A 167 12.85 -9.95 -24.55
N LEU A 168 11.57 -9.68 -24.81
CA LEU A 168 10.98 -8.38 -24.52
C LEU A 168 11.01 -8.06 -23.03
N LEU A 169 10.63 -9.01 -22.17
CA LEU A 169 10.65 -8.84 -20.72
C LEU A 169 12.07 -8.55 -20.22
N ASP A 170 13.07 -9.27 -20.71
CA ASP A 170 14.47 -9.07 -20.35
C ASP A 170 14.96 -7.68 -20.75
N ARG A 171 14.62 -7.22 -21.95
CA ARG A 171 14.90 -5.84 -22.39
C ARG A 171 14.24 -4.79 -21.50
N LEU A 172 12.97 -4.99 -21.11
CA LEU A 172 12.26 -4.08 -20.20
C LEU A 172 12.91 -4.04 -18.83
N GLN A 173 13.32 -5.19 -18.30
CA GLN A 173 14.00 -5.28 -17.00
C GLN A 173 15.39 -4.64 -17.01
N THR A 174 16.16 -4.86 -18.08
CA THR A 174 17.50 -4.30 -18.26
C THR A 174 17.48 -2.87 -18.81
N ARG A 175 16.30 -2.34 -19.18
CA ARG A 175 16.11 -1.05 -19.85
C ARG A 175 16.91 -0.92 -21.15
N SER A 176 17.12 -2.03 -21.83
CA SER A 176 17.84 -2.06 -23.11
C SER A 176 16.91 -1.68 -24.25
N LEU A 177 17.33 -0.74 -25.07
CA LEU A 177 16.59 -0.35 -26.27
C LEU A 177 16.77 -1.39 -27.39
N PRO A 178 15.76 -1.58 -28.26
CA PRO A 178 15.93 -2.45 -29.43
C PRO A 178 17.00 -1.91 -30.38
N ALA A 179 17.66 -2.79 -31.08
CA ALA A 179 18.62 -2.36 -32.12
C ALA A 179 17.92 -1.51 -33.20
N GLY A 180 18.51 -0.37 -33.54
CA GLY A 180 17.96 0.55 -34.54
C GLY A 180 16.67 1.28 -34.11
N TRP A 181 16.40 1.38 -32.82
CA TRP A 181 15.21 2.06 -32.27
C TRP A 181 15.10 3.52 -32.75
N ASP A 182 16.23 4.18 -32.94
CA ASP A 182 16.38 5.56 -33.37
C ASP A 182 16.20 5.77 -34.87
N SER A 183 16.34 4.69 -35.70
CA SER A 183 16.26 4.79 -37.15
C SER A 183 14.87 5.19 -37.68
N LYS A 184 13.83 5.07 -36.85
CA LYS A 184 12.46 5.42 -37.21
C LYS A 184 11.99 6.74 -36.57
N LEU A 185 12.86 7.40 -35.83
CA LEU A 185 12.47 8.69 -35.23
C LEU A 185 12.23 9.73 -36.33
N PRO A 186 11.18 10.57 -36.20
CA PRO A 186 10.92 11.63 -37.16
C PRO A 186 12.04 12.67 -37.14
N VAL A 187 12.42 13.16 -38.31
CA VAL A 187 13.38 14.25 -38.46
C VAL A 187 12.60 15.53 -38.75
N PHE A 188 12.69 16.50 -37.84
CA PHE A 188 12.06 17.80 -37.99
C PHE A 188 12.92 18.72 -38.85
N ALA A 189 12.31 19.35 -39.86
CA ALA A 189 13.04 20.25 -40.77
C ALA A 189 13.56 21.50 -40.02
N PRO A 190 14.81 21.92 -40.24
CA PRO A 190 15.35 23.16 -39.67
C PRO A 190 14.53 24.40 -40.11
N GLY A 191 14.37 25.36 -39.18
CA GLY A 191 13.70 26.64 -39.46
C GLY A 191 12.16 26.57 -39.44
N LYS A 192 11.56 25.44 -39.08
CA LYS A 192 10.12 25.31 -38.86
C LYS A 192 9.85 25.15 -37.35
N ASP A 193 9.08 26.05 -36.78
CA ASP A 193 8.66 25.94 -35.38
C ASP A 193 7.68 24.79 -35.22
N VAL A 194 8.01 23.86 -34.33
CA VAL A 194 7.15 22.74 -33.94
C VAL A 194 6.91 22.79 -32.44
N ALA A 195 5.66 22.80 -32.02
CA ALA A 195 5.34 22.72 -30.60
C ALA A 195 5.89 21.41 -29.99
N THR A 196 6.56 21.48 -28.85
CA THR A 196 7.22 20.31 -28.22
C THR A 196 6.26 19.15 -27.95
N ARG A 197 5.00 19.43 -27.60
CA ARG A 197 3.97 18.39 -27.43
C ARG A 197 3.61 17.69 -28.75
N ALA A 198 3.61 18.42 -29.87
CA ALA A 198 3.36 17.81 -31.20
C ALA A 198 4.54 16.95 -31.60
N ALA A 199 5.78 17.44 -31.45
CA ALA A 199 7.00 16.67 -31.68
C ALA A 199 7.05 15.39 -30.81
N SER A 200 6.68 15.49 -29.55
CA SER A 200 6.59 14.33 -28.66
C SER A 200 5.53 13.33 -29.14
N GLY A 201 4.38 13.80 -29.60
CA GLY A 201 3.32 12.94 -30.14
C GLY A 201 3.70 12.23 -31.44
N GLU A 202 4.57 12.83 -32.26
CA GLU A 202 5.08 12.18 -33.48
C GLU A 202 6.16 11.11 -33.21
N VAL A 203 6.82 11.21 -32.05
CA VAL A 203 7.85 10.24 -31.62
C VAL A 203 7.24 9.00 -30.99
N ILE A 204 6.07 9.12 -30.31
CA ILE A 204 5.37 8.01 -29.63
C ILE A 204 4.58 7.18 -30.63
#